data_d34f9b36b84c3cb5dffedfa5ba4ddf5d
#
_entry.id   d34f9b36b84c3cb5dffedfa5ba4ddf5d
#
_cell.length_a   1.000
_cell.length_b   1.000
_cell.length_c   1.000
_cell.angle_alpha   90.00
_cell.angle_beta   90.00
_cell.angle_gamma   90.00
#
_symmetry.space_group_name_H-M   'P 1'
#
loop_
_entity.id
_entity.type
_entity.pdbx_description
1 polymer ?
#
loop_
_entity_poly.entity_id
_entity_poly.type
_entity_poly.pdbx_seq_one_letter_code
_entity_poly.pdbx_strand_id
1 'polypeptide(L)'
;MKKLSLLFVLGLLSASPFLQAQAPVKKPFSWEAATVYFLLTDRFQNGNTANDHNYHRTKPTGKLRGFEGGDLRGVIQKIDEGYFDALGINAIWMTPVVEQIHDGVDEGTGFSYGFHGYWTRDWTALDPNFGTEADLKELVDKAHAHGIRVLLDAVVNHTGPVTPEDAVYPEAWVRTSPKCTYKSYDTYITCTLVENLPDVKTESDHSVQVPPFLADKWK
;
A
#
# COMPACT_ATOMS: atom_id res chain seq x y z
N MET A 1 76.01 20.63 53.69
CA MET A 1 75.43 19.34 53.24
C MET A 1 73.94 19.47 53.28
N LYS A 2 73.29 19.78 52.14
CA LYS A 2 71.83 19.95 52.01
C LYS A 2 71.20 18.64 51.53
N LYS A 3 70.30 18.01 52.31
CA LYS A 3 69.56 16.84 51.96
C LYS A 3 68.37 17.24 51.06
N LEU A 4 68.34 16.70 49.87
CA LEU A 4 67.26 16.87 48.91
C LEU A 4 66.25 15.76 49.15
N SER A 5 65.04 16.09 49.61
CA SER A 5 63.95 15.12 49.76
C SER A 5 63.16 15.08 48.45
N LEU A 6 63.14 13.90 47.84
CA LEU A 6 62.36 13.60 46.61
C LEU A 6 60.95 13.16 47.00
N LEU A 7 59.93 13.99 46.75
CA LEU A 7 58.51 13.61 46.88
C LEU A 7 58.04 12.80 45.60
N PHE A 8 57.69 11.58 45.82
CA PHE A 8 57.02 10.78 44.82
C PHE A 8 55.50 11.07 44.89
N VAL A 9 54.96 11.71 43.82
CA VAL A 9 53.50 11.86 43.67
C VAL A 9 52.99 10.64 42.87
N LEU A 10 52.31 9.74 43.55
CA LEU A 10 51.56 8.64 42.93
C LEU A 10 50.29 9.19 42.30
N GLY A 11 50.24 9.33 40.98
CA GLY A 11 49.03 9.65 40.24
C GLY A 11 48.11 8.44 40.19
N LEU A 12 46.98 8.46 40.90
CA LEU A 12 45.89 7.51 40.73
C LEU A 12 45.18 7.82 39.41
N LEU A 13 45.44 7.01 38.37
CA LEU A 13 44.65 6.94 37.16
C LEU A 13 43.32 6.23 37.51
N SER A 14 42.27 7.02 37.75
CA SER A 14 40.90 6.50 37.82
C SER A 14 40.43 6.07 36.41
N ALA A 15 40.50 4.78 36.14
CA ALA A 15 39.82 4.19 34.97
C ALA A 15 38.33 4.28 35.17
N SER A 16 37.69 5.26 34.56
CA SER A 16 36.23 5.32 34.45
C SER A 16 35.77 4.15 33.57
N PRO A 17 34.89 3.26 34.04
CA PRO A 17 34.30 2.26 33.17
C PRO A 17 33.46 2.98 32.12
N PHE A 18 33.88 2.97 30.89
CA PHE A 18 33.03 3.33 29.78
C PHE A 18 31.81 2.38 29.82
N LEU A 19 30.66 2.88 30.26
CA LEU A 19 29.38 2.19 30.06
C LEU A 19 29.17 2.16 28.53
N GLN A 20 29.53 1.04 27.94
CA GLN A 20 29.22 0.77 26.56
C GLN A 20 27.68 0.58 26.51
N ALA A 21 26.96 1.59 26.03
CA ALA A 21 25.53 1.48 25.81
C ALA A 21 25.31 0.29 24.86
N GLN A 22 24.72 -0.79 25.37
CA GLN A 22 24.31 -1.90 24.53
C GLN A 22 23.33 -1.37 23.49
N ALA A 23 23.63 -1.61 22.21
CA ALA A 23 22.70 -1.28 21.15
C ALA A 23 21.32 -1.89 21.50
N PRO A 24 20.24 -1.13 21.35
CA PRO A 24 18.91 -1.63 21.70
C PRO A 24 18.65 -2.91 20.93
N VAL A 25 18.36 -3.97 21.65
CA VAL A 25 17.94 -5.26 21.04
C VAL A 25 16.65 -4.96 20.27
N LYS A 26 16.70 -5.03 18.94
CA LYS A 26 15.48 -4.89 18.11
C LYS A 26 14.52 -5.96 18.56
N LYS A 27 13.42 -5.57 19.22
CA LYS A 27 12.35 -6.52 19.57
C LYS A 27 11.79 -7.13 18.28
N PRO A 28 11.48 -8.44 18.27
CA PRO A 28 10.76 -9.04 17.15
C PRO A 28 9.47 -8.27 16.89
N PHE A 29 9.10 -8.11 15.62
CA PHE A 29 7.82 -7.49 15.27
C PHE A 29 6.66 -8.36 15.74
N SER A 30 5.65 -7.76 16.36
CA SER A 30 4.41 -8.42 16.77
C SER A 30 3.23 -7.70 16.16
N TRP A 31 2.37 -8.45 15.47
CA TRP A 31 1.14 -7.90 14.87
C TRP A 31 0.14 -7.45 15.93
N GLU A 32 0.10 -8.13 17.09
CA GLU A 32 -0.79 -7.80 18.21
C GLU A 32 -0.46 -6.43 18.82
N ALA A 33 0.79 -6.00 18.67
CA ALA A 33 1.28 -4.71 19.15
C ALA A 33 1.54 -3.71 18.00
N ALA A 34 1.01 -3.99 16.80
CA ALA A 34 1.21 -3.12 15.66
C ALA A 34 0.38 -1.84 15.76
N THR A 35 1.01 -0.71 15.48
CA THR A 35 0.34 0.56 15.23
C THR A 35 0.30 0.77 13.72
N VAL A 36 -0.87 0.58 13.13
CA VAL A 36 -1.07 0.62 11.69
C VAL A 36 -1.49 2.01 11.24
N TYR A 37 -0.79 2.57 10.25
CA TYR A 37 -1.20 3.76 9.54
C TYR A 37 -1.85 3.38 8.21
N PHE A 38 -3.17 3.56 8.10
CA PHE A 38 -3.88 3.41 6.84
C PHE A 38 -3.80 4.71 6.04
N LEU A 39 -3.44 4.61 4.77
CA LEU A 39 -3.40 5.76 3.87
C LEU A 39 -4.08 5.48 2.53
N LEU A 40 -4.77 6.49 2.02
CA LEU A 40 -5.26 6.54 0.65
C LEU A 40 -4.12 7.06 -0.22
N THR A 41 -3.50 6.18 -1.02
CA THR A 41 -2.24 6.45 -1.73
C THR A 41 -2.31 7.72 -2.56
N ASP A 42 -3.34 7.86 -3.39
CA ASP A 42 -3.54 9.03 -4.25
C ASP A 42 -3.69 10.37 -3.50
N ARG A 43 -4.06 10.34 -2.21
CA ARG A 43 -4.33 11.53 -1.39
C ARG A 43 -3.24 11.85 -0.38
N PHE A 44 -2.24 10.98 -0.24
CA PHE A 44 -1.29 11.10 0.84
C PHE A 44 -0.20 12.13 0.56
N GLN A 45 0.59 11.92 -0.47
CA GLN A 45 1.70 12.80 -0.86
C GLN A 45 2.06 12.55 -2.33
N ASN A 46 2.07 13.62 -3.13
CA ASN A 46 2.62 13.57 -4.49
C ASN A 46 4.15 13.69 -4.42
N GLY A 47 4.85 12.66 -4.82
CA GLY A 47 6.31 12.59 -4.84
C GLY A 47 6.90 12.69 -6.24
N ASN A 48 6.06 12.45 -7.27
CA ASN A 48 6.48 12.49 -8.67
C ASN A 48 5.37 13.04 -9.57
N THR A 49 5.37 14.33 -9.83
CA THR A 49 4.35 14.97 -10.67
C THR A 49 4.34 14.52 -12.13
N ALA A 50 5.36 13.77 -12.58
CA ALA A 50 5.41 13.26 -13.94
C ALA A 50 4.46 12.06 -14.18
N ASN A 51 3.96 11.44 -13.12
CA ASN A 51 3.03 10.31 -13.19
C ASN A 51 1.57 10.67 -12.86
N ASP A 52 1.25 11.96 -12.68
CA ASP A 52 -0.11 12.39 -12.31
C ASP A 52 -1.16 12.08 -13.38
N HIS A 53 -0.74 12.00 -14.64
CA HIS A 53 -1.65 11.82 -15.77
C HIS A 53 -1.25 10.62 -16.63
N ASN A 54 -2.00 9.54 -16.52
CA ASN A 54 -1.82 8.33 -17.32
C ASN A 54 -3.15 7.86 -17.91
N TYR A 55 -3.10 6.99 -18.91
CA TYR A 55 -4.26 6.38 -19.56
C TYR A 55 -5.32 7.39 -20.04
N HIS A 56 -4.90 8.61 -20.43
CA HIS A 56 -5.83 9.66 -20.85
C HIS A 56 -6.94 9.99 -19.83
N ARG A 57 -6.70 9.80 -18.54
CA ARG A 57 -7.61 10.13 -17.44
C ARG A 57 -7.73 11.66 -17.25
N THR A 58 -8.27 12.35 -18.28
CA THR A 58 -8.31 13.82 -18.32
C THR A 58 -9.73 14.40 -18.39
N LYS A 59 -10.78 13.56 -18.33
CA LYS A 59 -12.16 14.02 -18.29
C LYS A 59 -12.40 14.82 -17.00
N PRO A 60 -13.24 15.89 -17.07
CA PRO A 60 -13.65 16.58 -15.84
C PRO A 60 -14.33 15.62 -14.86
N THR A 61 -13.91 15.66 -13.62
CA THR A 61 -14.44 14.81 -12.56
C THR A 61 -15.32 15.58 -11.58
N GLY A 62 -16.12 14.87 -10.82
CA GLY A 62 -16.73 15.42 -9.61
C GLY A 62 -15.64 15.87 -8.62
N LYS A 63 -16.04 16.68 -7.63
CA LYS A 63 -15.11 17.18 -6.62
C LYS A 63 -14.45 16.01 -5.87
N LEU A 64 -13.12 15.99 -5.83
CA LEU A 64 -12.32 14.93 -5.21
C LEU A 64 -12.55 13.52 -5.80
N ARG A 65 -12.94 13.42 -7.08
CA ARG A 65 -13.19 12.14 -7.77
C ARG A 65 -12.17 11.82 -8.87
N GLY A 66 -11.20 12.71 -9.09
CA GLY A 66 -10.04 12.47 -9.95
C GLY A 66 -8.84 11.97 -9.17
N PHE A 67 -7.78 11.65 -9.90
CA PHE A 67 -6.45 11.48 -9.30
C PHE A 67 -5.92 12.84 -8.87
N GLU A 68 -5.33 12.91 -7.67
CA GLU A 68 -4.70 14.11 -7.10
C GLU A 68 -3.17 13.98 -7.01
N GLY A 69 -2.63 12.85 -7.48
CA GLY A 69 -1.20 12.63 -7.70
C GLY A 69 -0.42 12.04 -6.53
N GLY A 70 -1.05 11.66 -5.43
CA GLY A 70 -0.36 10.90 -4.38
C GLY A 70 0.15 9.56 -4.90
N ASP A 71 1.39 9.19 -4.55
CA ASP A 71 2.10 8.07 -5.15
C ASP A 71 3.09 7.38 -4.19
N LEU A 72 3.70 6.28 -4.65
CA LEU A 72 4.71 5.53 -3.89
C LEU A 72 5.94 6.38 -3.57
N ARG A 73 6.33 7.30 -4.47
CA ARG A 73 7.46 8.23 -4.23
C ARG A 73 7.17 9.17 -3.05
N GLY A 74 5.94 9.65 -2.95
CA GLY A 74 5.50 10.47 -1.83
C GLY A 74 5.53 9.73 -0.51
N VAL A 75 5.12 8.45 -0.49
CA VAL A 75 5.23 7.60 0.71
C VAL A 75 6.70 7.39 1.09
N ILE A 76 7.58 7.11 0.11
CA ILE A 76 9.02 6.98 0.32
C ILE A 76 9.60 8.26 0.95
N GLN A 77 9.26 9.44 0.44
CA GLN A 77 9.69 10.71 1.01
C GLN A 77 9.29 10.83 2.48
N LYS A 78 8.08 10.44 2.84
CA LYS A 78 7.60 10.49 4.23
C LYS A 78 8.29 9.46 5.14
N ILE A 79 8.70 8.32 4.61
CA ILE A 79 9.56 7.37 5.35
C ILE A 79 10.93 8.00 5.61
N ASP A 80 11.57 8.56 4.57
CA ASP A 80 12.90 9.19 4.68
C ASP A 80 12.92 10.41 5.62
N GLU A 81 11.82 11.17 5.69
CA GLU A 81 11.64 12.29 6.61
C GLU A 81 11.42 11.84 8.07
N GLY A 82 11.25 10.54 8.33
CA GLY A 82 10.94 10.02 9.67
C GLY A 82 9.52 10.32 10.14
N TYR A 83 8.60 10.65 9.22
CA TYR A 83 7.22 10.99 9.56
C TYR A 83 6.51 9.88 10.34
N PHE A 84 6.65 8.65 9.89
CA PHE A 84 6.03 7.50 10.55
C PHE A 84 6.71 7.14 11.86
N ASP A 85 8.04 7.30 11.94
CA ASP A 85 8.80 7.11 13.18
C ASP A 85 8.34 8.10 14.26
N ALA A 86 8.17 9.38 13.90
CA ALA A 86 7.70 10.42 14.83
C ALA A 86 6.29 10.16 15.36
N LEU A 87 5.45 9.45 14.60
CA LEU A 87 4.11 9.01 15.00
C LEU A 87 4.10 7.68 15.77
N GLY A 88 5.24 6.99 15.87
CA GLY A 88 5.31 5.66 16.49
C GLY A 88 4.63 4.56 15.65
N ILE A 89 4.55 4.76 14.33
CA ILE A 89 3.96 3.80 13.38
C ILE A 89 4.96 2.69 13.08
N ASN A 90 4.52 1.45 13.09
CA ASN A 90 5.35 0.30 12.75
C ASN A 90 4.73 -0.61 11.66
N ALA A 91 3.58 -0.23 11.13
CA ALA A 91 2.99 -0.83 9.94
C ALA A 91 2.26 0.23 9.10
N ILE A 92 2.45 0.20 7.78
CA ILE A 92 1.74 1.04 6.81
C ILE A 92 0.82 0.14 5.99
N TRP A 93 -0.45 0.51 5.88
CA TRP A 93 -1.44 -0.12 5.01
C TRP A 93 -1.86 0.90 3.95
N MET A 94 -1.52 0.62 2.69
CA MET A 94 -1.89 1.46 1.55
C MET A 94 -3.13 0.91 0.86
N THR A 95 -3.97 1.79 0.31
CA THR A 95 -5.00 1.37 -0.65
C THR A 95 -4.35 0.64 -1.84
N PRO A 96 -5.10 -0.21 -2.57
CA PRO A 96 -4.53 -0.98 -3.68
C PRO A 96 -3.80 -0.09 -4.68
N VAL A 97 -2.62 -0.54 -5.11
CA VAL A 97 -1.76 0.18 -6.07
C VAL A 97 -1.67 -0.53 -7.43
N VAL A 98 -2.43 -1.61 -7.60
CA VAL A 98 -2.54 -2.32 -8.88
C VAL A 98 -3.27 -1.47 -9.93
N GLU A 99 -3.11 -1.85 -11.20
CA GLU A 99 -3.68 -1.10 -12.32
C GLU A 99 -5.20 -0.99 -12.19
N GLN A 100 -5.69 0.24 -12.21
CA GLN A 100 -7.09 0.60 -12.15
C GLN A 100 -7.68 0.75 -13.54
N ILE A 101 -9.01 0.71 -13.68
CA ILE A 101 -9.67 0.97 -14.96
C ILE A 101 -9.15 2.26 -15.59
N HIS A 102 -9.04 2.27 -16.92
CA HIS A 102 -8.50 3.41 -17.66
C HIS A 102 -9.50 4.55 -17.78
N ASP A 103 -10.76 4.23 -18.00
CA ASP A 103 -11.84 5.22 -17.98
C ASP A 103 -12.40 5.38 -16.54
N GLY A 104 -13.52 6.02 -16.43
CA GLY A 104 -14.24 6.21 -15.18
C GLY A 104 -15.74 6.08 -15.42
N VAL A 105 -16.51 6.27 -14.37
CA VAL A 105 -17.96 6.19 -14.39
C VAL A 105 -18.60 7.38 -13.73
N ASP A 106 -19.80 7.77 -14.18
CA ASP A 106 -20.63 8.73 -13.48
C ASP A 106 -21.41 8.01 -12.37
N GLU A 107 -21.12 8.36 -11.13
CA GLU A 107 -21.76 7.79 -9.96
C GLU A 107 -23.03 8.56 -9.55
N GLY A 108 -23.59 9.39 -10.44
CA GLY A 108 -24.77 10.20 -10.18
C GLY A 108 -24.50 11.49 -9.37
N THR A 109 -23.31 11.61 -8.80
CA THR A 109 -22.80 12.78 -8.08
C THR A 109 -21.55 13.37 -8.73
N GLY A 110 -21.21 12.87 -9.91
CA GLY A 110 -20.10 13.30 -10.75
C GLY A 110 -19.28 12.12 -11.26
N PHE A 111 -18.54 12.38 -12.32
CA PHE A 111 -17.64 11.40 -12.94
C PHE A 111 -16.46 11.09 -12.03
N SER A 112 -16.15 9.81 -11.87
CA SER A 112 -15.08 9.30 -10.99
C SER A 112 -14.11 8.43 -11.75
N TYR A 113 -12.82 8.54 -11.42
CA TYR A 113 -11.78 7.58 -11.75
C TYR A 113 -11.47 6.65 -10.58
N GLY A 114 -10.70 5.59 -10.82
CA GLY A 114 -10.29 4.61 -9.81
C GLY A 114 -9.20 5.08 -8.84
N PHE A 115 -9.13 6.35 -8.51
CA PHE A 115 -8.09 6.97 -7.67
C PHE A 115 -7.93 6.30 -6.28
N HIS A 116 -8.99 5.70 -5.79
CA HIS A 116 -9.03 5.04 -4.48
C HIS A 116 -8.38 3.65 -4.48
N GLY A 117 -8.08 3.07 -5.67
CA GLY A 117 -7.44 1.76 -5.78
C GLY A 117 -8.39 0.55 -5.84
N TYR A 118 -9.71 0.74 -5.68
CA TYR A 118 -10.68 -0.36 -5.57
C TYR A 118 -11.40 -0.71 -6.88
N TRP A 119 -10.94 -0.18 -8.02
CA TRP A 119 -11.48 -0.49 -9.34
C TRP A 119 -10.42 -1.17 -10.21
N THR A 120 -9.98 -2.35 -9.74
CA THR A 120 -8.90 -3.10 -10.36
C THR A 120 -9.23 -3.51 -11.79
N ARG A 121 -8.32 -3.22 -12.70
CA ARG A 121 -8.30 -3.69 -14.08
C ARG A 121 -7.30 -4.83 -14.27
N ASP A 122 -6.11 -4.72 -13.71
CA ASP A 122 -5.08 -5.76 -13.78
C ASP A 122 -4.36 -5.90 -12.42
N TRP A 123 -4.48 -7.09 -11.81
CA TRP A 123 -3.79 -7.42 -10.55
C TRP A 123 -2.30 -7.69 -10.73
N THR A 124 -1.82 -7.83 -11.97
CA THR A 124 -0.43 -8.22 -12.29
C THR A 124 0.46 -7.04 -12.65
N ALA A 125 -0.11 -5.85 -12.75
CA ALA A 125 0.57 -4.60 -13.05
C ALA A 125 0.31 -3.56 -11.95
N LEU A 126 1.21 -2.61 -11.78
CA LEU A 126 0.97 -1.42 -10.97
C LEU A 126 0.32 -0.34 -11.84
N ASP A 127 -0.56 0.46 -11.23
CA ASP A 127 -1.06 1.66 -11.90
C ASP A 127 0.07 2.70 -11.99
N PRO A 128 0.40 3.19 -13.19
CA PRO A 128 1.48 4.15 -13.34
C PRO A 128 1.25 5.47 -12.62
N ASN A 129 -0.01 5.82 -12.27
CA ASN A 129 -0.27 6.97 -11.40
C ASN A 129 0.27 6.75 -9.98
N PHE A 130 0.38 5.50 -9.53
CA PHE A 130 0.95 5.20 -8.21
C PHE A 130 2.47 4.96 -8.27
N GLY A 131 3.03 4.58 -9.41
CA GLY A 131 4.46 4.37 -9.58
C GLY A 131 4.84 3.07 -10.26
N THR A 132 6.06 2.63 -10.05
CA THR A 132 6.66 1.45 -10.68
C THR A 132 6.95 0.33 -9.68
N GLU A 133 7.22 -0.89 -10.17
CA GLU A 133 7.70 -2.00 -9.32
C GLU A 133 9.00 -1.63 -8.57
N ALA A 134 9.86 -0.84 -9.20
CA ALA A 134 11.08 -0.36 -8.56
C ALA A 134 10.77 0.58 -7.38
N ASP A 135 9.78 1.46 -7.53
CA ASP A 135 9.32 2.34 -6.45
C ASP A 135 8.72 1.53 -5.31
N LEU A 136 7.88 0.52 -5.62
CA LEU A 136 7.28 -0.33 -4.59
C LEU A 136 8.35 -1.11 -3.83
N LYS A 137 9.34 -1.66 -4.54
CA LYS A 137 10.45 -2.36 -3.91
C LYS A 137 11.26 -1.42 -3.01
N GLU A 138 11.62 -0.22 -3.49
CA GLU A 138 12.33 0.78 -2.69
C GLU A 138 11.54 1.16 -1.44
N LEU A 139 10.23 1.38 -1.56
CA LEU A 139 9.35 1.67 -0.44
C LEU A 139 9.43 0.58 0.64
N VAL A 140 9.31 -0.68 0.23
CA VAL A 140 9.36 -1.83 1.16
C VAL A 140 10.74 -1.92 1.83
N ASP A 141 11.83 -1.79 1.06
CA ASP A 141 13.19 -1.86 1.59
C ASP A 141 13.43 -0.75 2.64
N LYS A 142 12.99 0.49 2.34
CA LYS A 142 13.11 1.63 3.26
C LYS A 142 12.22 1.48 4.50
N ALA A 143 10.97 1.10 4.33
CA ALA A 143 10.07 0.83 5.45
C ALA A 143 10.67 -0.22 6.39
N HIS A 144 11.19 -1.32 5.84
CA HIS A 144 11.83 -2.36 6.63
C HIS A 144 13.10 -1.87 7.37
N ALA A 145 13.87 -0.97 6.76
CA ALA A 145 15.03 -0.36 7.41
C ALA A 145 14.62 0.45 8.66
N HIS A 146 13.46 1.11 8.63
CA HIS A 146 12.85 1.81 9.76
C HIS A 146 12.08 0.88 10.72
N GLY A 147 12.03 -0.45 10.44
CA GLY A 147 11.27 -1.40 11.24
C GLY A 147 9.77 -1.36 11.02
N ILE A 148 9.32 -0.74 9.94
CA ILE A 148 7.94 -0.58 9.54
C ILE A 148 7.57 -1.71 8.58
N ARG A 149 6.44 -2.40 8.79
CA ARG A 149 5.88 -3.38 7.86
C ARG A 149 4.98 -2.69 6.84
N VAL A 150 4.92 -3.26 5.64
CA VAL A 150 4.04 -2.77 4.57
C VAL A 150 2.96 -3.81 4.33
N LEU A 151 1.70 -3.37 4.34
CA LEU A 151 0.53 -4.14 3.98
C LEU A 151 0.03 -3.64 2.63
N LEU A 152 -0.02 -4.52 1.66
CA LEU A 152 -0.63 -4.25 0.36
C LEU A 152 -2.08 -4.72 0.40
N ASP A 153 -3.00 -3.81 0.12
CA ASP A 153 -4.41 -4.14 0.00
C ASP A 153 -4.64 -4.89 -1.32
N ALA A 154 -5.39 -5.97 -1.25
CA ALA A 154 -5.68 -6.83 -2.39
C ALA A 154 -7.19 -7.01 -2.56
N VAL A 155 -7.75 -6.39 -3.57
CA VAL A 155 -9.16 -6.54 -3.94
C VAL A 155 -9.35 -7.83 -4.70
N VAL A 156 -9.83 -8.87 -4.03
CA VAL A 156 -10.06 -10.20 -4.64
C VAL A 156 -11.53 -10.50 -4.91
N ASN A 157 -12.44 -9.63 -4.46
CA ASN A 157 -13.88 -9.84 -4.56
C ASN A 157 -14.47 -9.39 -5.90
N HIS A 158 -13.96 -8.32 -6.49
CA HIS A 158 -14.53 -7.71 -7.68
C HIS A 158 -13.48 -7.04 -8.56
N THR A 159 -13.83 -6.78 -9.81
CA THR A 159 -13.06 -5.95 -10.74
C THR A 159 -13.58 -4.51 -10.69
N GLY A 160 -12.86 -3.58 -11.32
CA GLY A 160 -13.40 -2.26 -11.62
C GLY A 160 -14.63 -2.32 -12.53
N PRO A 161 -15.37 -1.21 -12.64
CA PRO A 161 -16.49 -1.08 -13.55
C PRO A 161 -16.11 -1.41 -15.00
N VAL A 162 -17.08 -1.96 -15.73
CA VAL A 162 -16.96 -2.13 -17.17
C VAL A 162 -17.22 -0.79 -17.86
N THR A 163 -16.28 -0.38 -18.68
CA THR A 163 -16.38 0.85 -19.48
C THR A 163 -16.10 0.53 -20.96
N PRO A 164 -16.32 1.45 -21.90
CA PRO A 164 -15.91 1.25 -23.28
C PRO A 164 -14.40 1.01 -23.47
N GLU A 165 -13.57 1.48 -22.56
CA GLU A 165 -12.10 1.31 -22.58
C GLU A 165 -11.64 0.10 -21.76
N ASP A 166 -12.50 -0.41 -20.87
CA ASP A 166 -12.16 -1.47 -19.93
C ASP A 166 -13.08 -2.68 -20.17
N ALA A 167 -12.58 -3.67 -20.89
CA ALA A 167 -13.34 -4.88 -21.21
C ALA A 167 -13.60 -5.73 -19.96
N VAL A 168 -14.73 -6.40 -19.98
CA VAL A 168 -15.07 -7.43 -18.97
C VAL A 168 -14.10 -8.59 -19.08
N TYR A 169 -13.65 -9.11 -17.95
CA TYR A 169 -12.96 -10.38 -17.88
C TYR A 169 -13.85 -11.53 -18.39
N PRO A 170 -13.26 -12.66 -18.84
CA PRO A 170 -14.03 -13.82 -19.29
C PRO A 170 -15.08 -14.24 -18.27
N GLU A 171 -16.25 -14.66 -18.74
CA GLU A 171 -17.35 -15.13 -17.89
C GLU A 171 -16.93 -16.31 -16.99
N ALA A 172 -15.91 -17.06 -17.38
CA ALA A 172 -15.33 -18.09 -16.53
C ALA A 172 -14.71 -17.55 -15.24
N TRP A 173 -14.32 -16.30 -15.20
CA TRP A 173 -13.62 -15.66 -14.05
C TRP A 173 -14.49 -14.72 -13.26
N VAL A 174 -15.42 -14.05 -13.93
CA VAL A 174 -16.28 -13.04 -13.30
C VAL A 174 -17.75 -13.28 -13.62
N ARG A 175 -18.62 -12.73 -12.83
CA ARG A 175 -20.06 -12.63 -13.09
C ARG A 175 -20.51 -11.19 -12.99
N THR A 176 -21.50 -10.85 -13.80
CA THR A 176 -22.14 -9.53 -13.82
C THR A 176 -23.58 -9.59 -13.30
N SER A 177 -24.03 -10.79 -12.91
CA SER A 177 -25.36 -11.08 -12.33
C SER A 177 -25.30 -12.36 -11.49
N PRO A 178 -26.25 -12.59 -10.57
CA PRO A 178 -27.25 -11.62 -10.09
C PRO A 178 -26.64 -10.49 -9.27
N LYS A 179 -27.38 -9.40 -9.07
CA LYS A 179 -27.02 -8.35 -8.09
C LYS A 179 -27.29 -8.81 -6.69
N CYS A 180 -26.45 -8.42 -5.74
CA CYS A 180 -26.64 -8.75 -4.33
C CYS A 180 -27.88 -8.04 -3.79
N THR A 181 -28.65 -8.76 -2.98
CA THR A 181 -29.75 -8.18 -2.21
C THR A 181 -29.23 -7.75 -0.85
N TYR A 182 -29.37 -6.48 -0.50
CA TYR A 182 -28.93 -5.95 0.78
C TYR A 182 -29.48 -6.76 1.98
N LYS A 183 -28.62 -7.13 2.91
CA LYS A 183 -28.90 -8.02 4.05
C LYS A 183 -29.19 -9.48 3.73
N SER A 184 -29.01 -9.93 2.49
CA SER A 184 -29.11 -11.35 2.12
C SER A 184 -27.70 -11.96 2.06
N TYR A 185 -27.06 -12.13 3.22
CA TYR A 185 -25.64 -12.47 3.34
C TYR A 185 -25.27 -13.81 2.69
N ASP A 186 -26.21 -14.76 2.64
CA ASP A 186 -25.99 -16.10 2.05
C ASP A 186 -25.67 -16.05 0.55
N THR A 187 -26.01 -14.95 -0.13
CA THR A 187 -25.78 -14.77 -1.56
C THR A 187 -24.58 -13.91 -1.90
N TYR A 188 -23.93 -13.28 -0.90
CA TYR A 188 -22.86 -12.30 -1.16
C TYR A 188 -21.62 -12.88 -1.82
N ILE A 189 -21.36 -14.16 -1.67
CA ILE A 189 -20.24 -14.84 -2.33
C ILE A 189 -20.50 -15.17 -3.81
N THR A 190 -21.72 -14.99 -4.30
CA THR A 190 -22.13 -15.37 -5.66
C THR A 190 -22.93 -14.28 -6.37
N CYS A 191 -22.85 -13.03 -5.94
CA CYS A 191 -23.57 -11.92 -6.54
C CYS A 191 -22.68 -10.68 -6.67
N THR A 192 -23.00 -9.81 -7.64
CA THR A 192 -22.33 -8.51 -7.78
C THR A 192 -22.74 -7.57 -6.66
N LEU A 193 -21.76 -7.06 -5.90
CA LEU A 193 -22.00 -6.27 -4.69
C LEU A 193 -22.70 -4.94 -4.99
N VAL A 194 -22.30 -4.27 -6.07
CA VAL A 194 -22.89 -3.05 -6.61
C VAL A 194 -23.11 -3.18 -8.11
N GLU A 195 -23.91 -2.26 -8.68
CA GLU A 195 -24.46 -2.40 -10.03
C GLU A 195 -23.43 -2.64 -11.14
N ASN A 196 -22.22 -2.15 -11.00
CA ASN A 196 -21.24 -2.12 -12.08
C ASN A 196 -19.86 -2.67 -11.68
N LEU A 197 -19.79 -3.44 -10.61
CA LEU A 197 -18.54 -4.13 -10.22
C LEU A 197 -18.70 -5.64 -10.46
N PRO A 198 -18.15 -6.19 -11.55
CA PRO A 198 -18.18 -7.62 -11.79
C PRO A 198 -17.57 -8.39 -10.62
N ASP A 199 -18.28 -9.39 -10.13
CA ASP A 199 -17.85 -10.25 -9.03
C ASP A 199 -16.85 -11.30 -9.52
N VAL A 200 -15.73 -11.43 -8.83
CA VAL A 200 -14.73 -12.47 -9.14
C VAL A 200 -15.18 -13.80 -8.54
N LYS A 201 -15.26 -14.83 -9.37
CA LYS A 201 -15.67 -16.17 -8.94
C LYS A 201 -14.59 -16.79 -8.06
N THR A 202 -14.72 -16.59 -6.75
CA THR A 202 -13.76 -17.05 -5.73
C THR A 202 -14.25 -18.28 -4.96
N GLU A 203 -15.47 -18.73 -5.22
CA GLU A 203 -16.04 -19.91 -4.60
C GLU A 203 -15.26 -21.19 -4.95
N SER A 204 -15.20 -22.10 -3.99
CA SER A 204 -14.40 -23.32 -4.02
C SER A 204 -14.94 -24.45 -4.93
N ASP A 205 -15.73 -24.16 -5.94
CA ASP A 205 -15.93 -25.11 -7.02
C ASP A 205 -14.57 -25.30 -7.71
N HIS A 206 -13.90 -26.41 -7.43
CA HIS A 206 -12.57 -26.72 -7.97
C HIS A 206 -12.52 -26.73 -9.52
N SER A 207 -13.65 -26.54 -10.19
CA SER A 207 -13.73 -26.31 -11.63
C SER A 207 -13.42 -24.87 -12.03
N VAL A 208 -13.51 -23.90 -11.12
CA VAL A 208 -13.12 -22.52 -11.36
C VAL A 208 -11.63 -22.41 -11.09
N GLN A 209 -10.86 -22.43 -12.14
CA GLN A 209 -9.44 -22.09 -12.03
C GLN A 209 -9.35 -20.62 -11.64
N VAL A 210 -8.84 -20.36 -10.43
CA VAL A 210 -8.27 -19.06 -10.12
C VAL A 210 -7.44 -18.64 -11.32
N PRO A 211 -7.66 -17.46 -11.90
CA PRO A 211 -6.93 -17.06 -13.09
C PRO A 211 -5.45 -17.39 -12.92
N PRO A 212 -4.80 -18.12 -13.85
CA PRO A 212 -3.43 -18.61 -13.67
C PRO A 212 -2.45 -17.52 -13.28
N PHE A 213 -2.69 -16.28 -13.71
CA PHE A 213 -1.88 -15.13 -13.38
C PHE A 213 -1.96 -14.72 -11.90
N LEU A 214 -3.07 -14.93 -11.21
CA LEU A 214 -3.17 -14.70 -9.77
C LEU A 214 -2.40 -15.77 -8.98
N ALA A 215 -2.46 -17.03 -9.44
CA ALA A 215 -1.78 -18.14 -8.78
C ALA A 215 -0.24 -18.02 -8.84
N ASP A 216 0.31 -17.45 -9.89
CA ASP A 216 1.77 -17.40 -10.11
C ASP A 216 2.44 -16.14 -9.55
N LYS A 217 1.74 -15.02 -9.47
CA LYS A 217 2.32 -13.75 -8.99
C LYS A 217 2.09 -13.46 -7.51
N TRP A 218 1.18 -14.16 -6.85
CA TRP A 218 0.90 -13.96 -5.42
C TRP A 218 1.50 -15.05 -4.51
N LYS A 219 2.34 -15.93 -5.07
CA LYS A 219 3.18 -16.85 -4.32
C LYS A 219 4.44 -16.16 -3.84
#